data_d43a6bf38bcc2a01c2f9114bb6e3ea75
#
_entry.id   d43a6bf38bcc2a01c2f9114bb6e3ea75
#
_cell.length_a   1.000
_cell.length_b   1.000
_cell.length_c   1.000
_cell.angle_alpha   90.00
_cell.angle_beta   90.00
_cell.angle_gamma   90.00
#
_symmetry.space_group_name_H-M   'P 1'
#
loop_
_entity.id
_entity.type
_entity.pdbx_description
1 polymer ?
#
loop_
_entity_poly.entity_id
_entity_poly.type
_entity_poly.pdbx_seq_one_letter_code
_entity_poly.pdbx_strand_id
1 'polypeptide(L)'
;LRSEEVGTPPIARRRVWPLVTALLAGLLALGILAMCLGNYQVAPSTVAKILVGQIPGIHADVTWPRAVETVVLQVRLPRTLGAMCVGAALALSGATYQGVFRNPLVSPDLLGVSAGACVGAASAILLHTGRASLQVMALATGLAAVALATFIPRLLRNTSTMTLILSGVIVAGLMNSTLGLFKYIADPETELADITYWMMGSFSLIKGSELLMVAPVMALAATILFAIRWRINLLSLGDQQAKSLGVSLRSTRLTTIVCSTALTGCAVCISGTVGWVGLVVPHIGRLIAGPDNTRLLPVSAVVGGIFMLVIDT
;
A
#
# COMPACT_ATOMS: atom_id res chain seq x y z
N LEU A 1 -46.43 26.73 15.45
CA LEU A 1 -45.56 25.55 15.39
C LEU A 1 -44.12 26.04 15.22
N ARG A 2 -43.40 26.15 16.35
CA ARG A 2 -41.96 26.47 16.36
C ARG A 2 -41.22 25.20 15.90
N SER A 3 -40.52 25.28 14.79
CA SER A 3 -39.51 24.30 14.39
C SER A 3 -38.36 24.39 15.38
N GLU A 4 -38.20 23.42 16.27
CA GLU A 4 -37.00 23.21 17.05
C GLU A 4 -35.86 22.88 16.07
N GLU A 5 -34.97 23.85 15.86
CA GLU A 5 -33.66 23.58 15.24
C GLU A 5 -32.92 22.63 16.17
N VAL A 6 -32.88 21.36 15.83
CA VAL A 6 -31.99 20.40 16.45
C VAL A 6 -30.56 20.81 16.10
N GLY A 7 -29.99 21.64 16.95
CA GLY A 7 -28.59 22.02 16.87
C GLY A 7 -27.70 20.80 17.00
N THR A 8 -27.19 20.31 15.88
CA THR A 8 -26.13 19.32 15.90
C THR A 8 -24.94 19.90 16.67
N PRO A 9 -24.46 19.23 17.73
CA PRO A 9 -23.35 19.75 18.51
C PRO A 9 -22.14 19.96 17.56
N PRO A 10 -21.40 21.08 17.73
CA PRO A 10 -20.22 21.34 16.92
C PRO A 10 -19.27 20.16 17.10
N ILE A 11 -18.99 19.44 16.00
CA ILE A 11 -18.01 18.36 15.99
C ILE A 11 -16.70 18.99 16.46
N ALA A 12 -16.35 18.74 17.73
CA ALA A 12 -15.13 19.24 18.34
C ALA A 12 -13.98 18.91 17.38
N ARG A 13 -13.24 19.94 16.94
CA ARG A 13 -12.02 19.80 16.13
C ARG A 13 -11.00 19.03 16.96
N ARG A 14 -11.18 17.70 17.12
CA ARG A 14 -10.20 16.85 17.79
C ARG A 14 -8.88 17.00 17.04
N ARG A 15 -7.87 17.43 17.77
CA ARG A 15 -6.49 17.52 17.24
C ARG A 15 -6.08 16.11 16.81
N VAL A 16 -5.90 15.88 15.51
CA VAL A 16 -5.59 14.53 14.94
C VAL A 16 -4.17 14.10 15.25
N TRP A 17 -3.27 15.06 15.43
CA TRP A 17 -1.85 14.77 15.68
C TRP A 17 -1.59 13.92 16.93
N PRO A 18 -2.20 14.17 18.12
CA PRO A 18 -2.00 13.26 19.25
C PRO A 18 -2.52 11.84 19.00
N LEU A 19 -3.57 11.68 18.18
CA LEU A 19 -4.04 10.37 17.78
C LEU A 19 -3.02 9.67 16.85
N VAL A 20 -2.50 10.38 15.85
CA VAL A 20 -1.50 9.83 14.92
C VAL A 20 -0.22 9.47 15.66
N THR A 21 0.24 10.30 16.62
CA THR A 21 1.43 9.97 17.43
C THR A 21 1.19 8.76 18.32
N ALA A 22 0.01 8.63 18.92
CA ALA A 22 -0.35 7.46 19.73
C ALA A 22 -0.40 6.17 18.88
N LEU A 23 -0.99 6.25 17.67
CA LEU A 23 -1.05 5.13 16.74
C LEU A 23 0.36 4.75 16.23
N LEU A 24 1.23 5.71 15.95
CA LEU A 24 2.62 5.47 15.58
C LEU A 24 3.41 4.81 16.71
N ALA A 25 3.24 5.28 17.94
CA ALA A 25 3.84 4.63 19.09
C ALA A 25 3.35 3.18 19.27
N GLY A 26 2.05 2.95 19.05
CA GLY A 26 1.47 1.61 19.03
C GLY A 26 2.04 0.72 17.92
N LEU A 27 2.20 1.27 16.71
CA LEU A 27 2.81 0.56 15.57
C LEU A 27 4.25 0.15 15.87
N LEU A 28 5.05 1.06 16.45
CA LEU A 28 6.45 0.77 16.82
C LEU A 28 6.52 -0.29 17.93
N ALA A 29 5.68 -0.17 18.97
CA ALA A 29 5.62 -1.16 20.05
C ALA A 29 5.21 -2.55 19.53
N LEU A 30 4.20 -2.59 18.65
CA LEU A 30 3.75 -3.81 18.01
C LEU A 30 4.85 -4.41 17.11
N GLY A 31 5.62 -3.57 16.39
CA GLY A 31 6.74 -4.01 15.57
C GLY A 31 7.85 -4.66 16.40
N ILE A 32 8.18 -4.10 17.56
CA ILE A 32 9.14 -4.71 18.49
C ILE A 32 8.58 -6.05 19.02
N LEU A 33 7.30 -6.08 19.35
CA LEU A 33 6.65 -7.30 19.83
C LEU A 33 6.65 -8.40 18.74
N ALA A 34 6.31 -8.07 17.51
CA ALA A 34 6.34 -8.98 16.37
C ALA A 34 7.75 -9.59 16.15
N MET A 35 8.79 -8.78 16.34
CA MET A 35 10.17 -9.27 16.27
C MET A 35 10.56 -10.20 17.43
N CYS A 36 9.85 -10.20 18.54
CA CYS A 36 10.07 -11.12 19.66
C CYS A 36 9.36 -12.46 19.46
N LEU A 37 8.24 -12.46 18.73
CA LEU A 37 7.38 -13.64 18.51
C LEU A 37 7.91 -14.50 17.35
N GLY A 38 7.55 -15.78 17.35
CA GLY A 38 7.88 -16.75 16.30
C GLY A 38 8.49 -18.02 16.89
N ASN A 39 8.83 -18.99 16.01
CA ASN A 39 9.35 -20.31 16.40
C ASN A 39 10.62 -20.25 17.27
N TYR A 40 11.41 -19.19 17.12
CA TYR A 40 12.58 -18.92 17.96
C TYR A 40 12.29 -17.70 18.83
N GLN A 41 11.94 -17.91 20.09
CA GLN A 41 11.61 -16.82 21.02
C GLN A 41 12.85 -15.99 21.36
N VAL A 42 12.80 -14.69 21.17
CA VAL A 42 13.88 -13.76 21.53
C VAL A 42 13.35 -12.75 22.53
N ALA A 43 14.07 -12.59 23.65
CA ALA A 43 13.65 -11.64 24.68
C ALA A 43 13.59 -10.20 24.13
N PRO A 44 12.57 -9.39 24.49
CA PRO A 44 12.42 -8.02 24.00
C PRO A 44 13.64 -7.14 24.28
N SER A 45 14.32 -7.35 25.42
CA SER A 45 15.56 -6.65 25.77
C SER A 45 16.70 -6.97 24.79
N THR A 46 16.78 -8.22 24.32
CA THR A 46 17.78 -8.65 23.33
C THR A 46 17.49 -8.04 21.98
N VAL A 47 16.23 -8.05 21.51
CA VAL A 47 15.83 -7.38 20.26
C VAL A 47 16.18 -5.89 20.32
N ALA A 48 15.83 -5.20 21.41
CA ALA A 48 16.14 -3.78 21.58
C ALA A 48 17.65 -3.52 21.55
N LYS A 49 18.46 -4.33 22.25
CA LYS A 49 19.93 -4.19 22.23
C LYS A 49 20.52 -4.43 20.85
N ILE A 50 20.04 -5.42 20.09
CA ILE A 50 20.48 -5.69 18.72
C ILE A 50 20.17 -4.49 17.81
N LEU A 51 18.94 -3.93 17.88
CA LEU A 51 18.55 -2.78 17.07
C LEU A 51 19.34 -1.51 17.44
N VAL A 52 19.52 -1.24 18.73
CA VAL A 52 20.29 -0.09 19.22
C VAL A 52 21.78 -0.23 18.85
N GLY A 53 22.32 -1.44 18.88
CA GLY A 53 23.71 -1.72 18.47
C GLY A 53 24.00 -1.47 16.99
N GLN A 54 22.98 -1.33 16.13
CA GLN A 54 23.15 -0.93 14.73
C GLN A 54 23.32 0.58 14.55
N ILE A 55 23.12 1.38 15.61
CA ILE A 55 23.29 2.85 15.53
C ILE A 55 24.79 3.17 15.64
N PRO A 56 25.37 3.88 14.65
CA PRO A 56 26.79 4.27 14.70
C PRO A 56 27.12 5.03 16.00
N GLY A 57 28.15 4.56 16.70
CA GLY A 57 28.61 5.17 17.96
C GLY A 57 28.01 4.59 19.25
N ILE A 58 27.07 3.65 19.14
CA ILE A 58 26.53 2.92 20.31
C ILE A 58 27.08 1.50 20.31
N HIS A 59 27.88 1.15 21.31
CA HIS A 59 28.34 -0.22 21.51
C HIS A 59 27.43 -0.92 22.52
N ALA A 60 26.70 -1.92 22.05
CA ALA A 60 25.95 -2.80 22.93
C ALA A 60 26.81 -4.00 23.30
N ASP A 61 26.83 -4.37 24.59
CA ASP A 61 27.47 -5.61 25.03
C ASP A 61 26.78 -6.82 24.40
N VAL A 62 27.47 -7.52 23.52
CA VAL A 62 26.95 -8.67 22.78
C VAL A 62 26.89 -9.87 23.71
N THR A 63 25.71 -10.14 24.24
CA THR A 63 25.43 -11.27 25.16
C THR A 63 24.65 -12.40 24.49
N TRP A 64 24.38 -12.30 23.17
CA TRP A 64 23.58 -13.24 22.41
C TRP A 64 24.37 -13.97 21.32
N PRO A 65 23.95 -15.18 20.90
CA PRO A 65 24.55 -15.90 19.80
C PRO A 65 24.37 -15.16 18.46
N ARG A 66 25.34 -15.26 17.56
CA ARG A 66 25.25 -14.67 16.19
C ARG A 66 24.00 -15.11 15.43
N ALA A 67 23.51 -16.35 15.65
CA ALA A 67 22.30 -16.82 15.04
C ALA A 67 21.07 -15.96 15.39
N VAL A 68 20.96 -15.50 16.65
CA VAL A 68 19.88 -14.59 17.09
C VAL A 68 19.93 -13.27 16.34
N GLU A 69 21.12 -12.68 16.21
CA GLU A 69 21.31 -11.45 15.47
C GLU A 69 20.91 -11.58 14.00
N THR A 70 21.33 -12.67 13.35
CA THR A 70 20.94 -12.97 11.97
C THR A 70 19.41 -13.11 11.82
N VAL A 71 18.76 -13.83 12.73
CA VAL A 71 17.28 -13.98 12.70
C VAL A 71 16.59 -12.63 12.86
N VAL A 72 17.04 -11.79 13.79
CA VAL A 72 16.43 -10.48 14.04
C VAL A 72 16.66 -9.53 12.87
N LEU A 73 17.88 -9.40 12.38
CA LEU A 73 18.24 -8.37 11.40
C LEU A 73 17.96 -8.77 9.95
N GLN A 74 18.11 -10.07 9.61
CA GLN A 74 18.01 -10.50 8.20
C GLN A 74 16.66 -11.16 7.87
N VAL A 75 15.92 -11.63 8.87
CA VAL A 75 14.62 -12.28 8.64
C VAL A 75 13.49 -11.43 9.20
N ARG A 76 13.51 -11.14 10.51
CA ARG A 76 12.38 -10.50 11.19
C ARG A 76 12.25 -9.01 10.88
N LEU A 77 13.34 -8.29 10.91
CA LEU A 77 13.33 -6.84 10.66
C LEU A 77 12.79 -6.50 9.25
N PRO A 78 13.31 -7.11 8.15
CA PRO A 78 12.76 -6.85 6.82
C PRO A 78 11.29 -7.28 6.68
N ARG A 79 10.88 -8.41 7.26
CA ARG A 79 9.50 -8.89 7.26
C ARG A 79 8.58 -7.90 7.97
N THR A 80 8.92 -7.50 9.19
CA THR A 80 8.14 -6.55 10.00
C THR A 80 8.01 -5.20 9.31
N LEU A 81 9.13 -4.63 8.84
CA LEU A 81 9.12 -3.36 8.10
C LEU A 81 8.36 -3.49 6.78
N GLY A 82 8.49 -4.60 6.08
CA GLY A 82 7.75 -4.90 4.86
C GLY A 82 6.24 -4.91 5.09
N ALA A 83 5.77 -5.63 6.12
CA ALA A 83 4.36 -5.66 6.49
C ALA A 83 3.82 -4.26 6.83
N MET A 84 4.56 -3.48 7.62
CA MET A 84 4.19 -2.09 7.95
C MET A 84 4.11 -1.20 6.70
N CYS A 85 5.13 -1.25 5.83
CA CYS A 85 5.19 -0.43 4.61
C CYS A 85 4.10 -0.80 3.61
N VAL A 86 3.89 -2.10 3.36
CA VAL A 86 2.85 -2.61 2.45
C VAL A 86 1.46 -2.23 2.96
N GLY A 87 1.19 -2.46 4.25
CA GLY A 87 -0.09 -2.08 4.84
C GLY A 87 -0.37 -0.59 4.76
N ALA A 88 0.62 0.24 5.10
CA ALA A 88 0.52 1.70 4.99
C ALA A 88 0.30 2.17 3.55
N ALA A 89 1.04 1.59 2.59
CA ALA A 89 0.94 1.94 1.17
C ALA A 89 -0.44 1.59 0.58
N LEU A 90 -0.93 0.37 0.83
CA LEU A 90 -2.23 -0.08 0.34
C LEU A 90 -3.37 0.72 0.96
N ALA A 91 -3.32 0.98 2.27
CA ALA A 91 -4.34 1.76 2.96
C ALA A 91 -4.35 3.23 2.52
N LEU A 92 -3.17 3.86 2.38
CA LEU A 92 -3.05 5.23 1.88
C LEU A 92 -3.55 5.35 0.44
N SER A 93 -3.15 4.42 -0.43
CA SER A 93 -3.61 4.35 -1.82
C SER A 93 -5.13 4.18 -1.88
N GLY A 94 -5.69 3.25 -1.10
CA GLY A 94 -7.12 3.02 -1.03
C GLY A 94 -7.92 4.23 -0.55
N ALA A 95 -7.50 4.86 0.56
CA ALA A 95 -8.15 6.07 1.08
C ALA A 95 -8.15 7.19 0.05
N THR A 96 -7.05 7.34 -0.67
CA THR A 96 -6.88 8.35 -1.69
C THR A 96 -7.78 8.10 -2.92
N TYR A 97 -7.84 6.85 -3.41
CA TYR A 97 -8.76 6.49 -4.49
C TYR A 97 -10.21 6.70 -4.09
N GLN A 98 -10.62 6.26 -2.90
CA GLN A 98 -11.98 6.46 -2.40
C GLN A 98 -12.36 7.94 -2.32
N GLY A 99 -11.41 8.82 -1.95
CA GLY A 99 -11.61 10.28 -1.94
C GLY A 99 -11.79 10.87 -3.35
N VAL A 100 -10.93 10.49 -4.30
CA VAL A 100 -10.97 11.00 -5.67
C VAL A 100 -12.17 10.47 -6.47
N PHE A 101 -12.50 9.18 -6.31
CA PHE A 101 -13.62 8.56 -7.00
C PHE A 101 -14.96 8.76 -6.27
N ARG A 102 -14.95 9.34 -5.08
CA ARG A 102 -16.16 9.58 -4.25
C ARG A 102 -16.97 8.31 -4.02
N ASN A 103 -16.29 7.19 -3.92
CA ASN A 103 -16.90 5.88 -3.73
C ASN A 103 -16.07 5.06 -2.72
N PRO A 104 -16.63 4.71 -1.56
CA PRO A 104 -15.93 3.97 -0.53
C PRO A 104 -15.61 2.51 -0.91
N LEU A 105 -16.19 2.01 -1.99
CA LEU A 105 -15.98 0.65 -2.48
C LEU A 105 -14.83 0.54 -3.52
N VAL A 106 -14.19 1.65 -3.85
CA VAL A 106 -13.04 1.64 -4.77
C VAL A 106 -11.80 1.15 -4.04
N SER A 107 -11.14 0.16 -4.63
CA SER A 107 -9.83 -0.34 -4.18
C SER A 107 -8.72 0.14 -5.11
N PRO A 108 -7.45 0.12 -4.67
CA PRO A 108 -6.31 0.42 -5.53
C PRO A 108 -6.23 -0.46 -6.78
N ASP A 109 -6.73 -1.70 -6.70
CA ASP A 109 -6.69 -2.68 -7.78
C ASP A 109 -7.67 -2.41 -8.92
N LEU A 110 -8.58 -1.46 -8.74
CA LEU A 110 -9.61 -1.12 -9.71
C LEU A 110 -9.06 -0.79 -11.11
N LEU A 111 -7.86 -0.22 -11.18
CA LEU A 111 -7.20 0.11 -12.44
C LEU A 111 -6.29 -1.03 -12.97
N GLY A 112 -6.31 -2.21 -12.33
CA GLY A 112 -5.61 -3.40 -12.81
C GLY A 112 -4.14 -3.46 -12.44
N VAL A 113 -3.66 -2.69 -11.46
CA VAL A 113 -2.24 -2.67 -11.06
C VAL A 113 -1.75 -4.03 -10.60
N SER A 114 -2.50 -4.73 -9.73
CA SER A 114 -2.10 -6.05 -9.23
C SER A 114 -2.16 -7.12 -10.33
N ALA A 115 -3.20 -7.10 -11.18
CA ALA A 115 -3.28 -8.00 -12.32
C ALA A 115 -2.10 -7.81 -13.29
N GLY A 116 -1.74 -6.56 -13.58
CA GLY A 116 -0.55 -6.24 -14.37
C GLY A 116 0.74 -6.71 -13.71
N ALA A 117 0.90 -6.51 -12.39
CA ALA A 117 2.07 -6.98 -11.65
C ALA A 117 2.19 -8.51 -11.69
N CYS A 118 1.08 -9.25 -11.61
CA CYS A 118 1.07 -10.71 -11.78
C CYS A 118 1.57 -11.15 -13.15
N VAL A 119 1.19 -10.44 -14.23
CA VAL A 119 1.71 -10.72 -15.58
C VAL A 119 3.21 -10.51 -15.65
N GLY A 120 3.72 -9.42 -15.06
CA GLY A 120 5.17 -9.15 -15.03
C GLY A 120 5.95 -10.16 -14.22
N ALA A 121 5.44 -10.54 -13.05
CA ALA A 121 6.05 -11.58 -12.23
C ALA A 121 6.08 -12.94 -12.94
N ALA A 122 4.94 -13.35 -13.53
CA ALA A 122 4.86 -14.58 -14.30
C ALA A 122 5.81 -14.55 -15.51
N SER A 123 5.90 -13.43 -16.24
CA SER A 123 6.87 -13.26 -17.33
C SER A 123 8.31 -13.47 -16.85
N ALA A 124 8.67 -12.89 -15.69
CA ALA A 124 10.02 -13.02 -15.14
C ALA A 124 10.35 -14.46 -14.72
N ILE A 125 9.37 -15.18 -14.18
CA ILE A 125 9.51 -16.60 -13.82
C ILE A 125 9.73 -17.45 -15.07
N LEU A 126 8.87 -17.31 -16.10
CA LEU A 126 8.98 -18.04 -17.36
C LEU A 126 10.28 -17.74 -18.12
N LEU A 127 10.83 -16.54 -17.99
CA LEU A 127 12.11 -16.15 -18.58
C LEU A 127 13.30 -16.52 -17.70
N HIS A 128 13.09 -17.19 -16.56
CA HIS A 128 14.10 -17.56 -15.57
C HIS A 128 15.01 -16.39 -15.17
N THR A 129 14.48 -15.17 -15.15
CA THR A 129 15.23 -13.99 -14.74
C THR A 129 15.32 -13.94 -13.21
N GLY A 130 16.42 -13.45 -12.68
CA GLY A 130 16.61 -13.40 -11.24
C GLY A 130 15.56 -12.55 -10.51
N ARG A 131 15.54 -12.66 -9.18
CA ARG A 131 14.54 -12.06 -8.29
C ARG A 131 14.40 -10.53 -8.44
N ALA A 132 15.51 -9.81 -8.67
CA ALA A 132 15.46 -8.37 -8.92
C ALA A 132 14.71 -8.02 -10.21
N SER A 133 14.92 -8.80 -11.27
CA SER A 133 14.18 -8.65 -12.54
C SER A 133 12.69 -8.90 -12.35
N LEU A 134 12.32 -9.91 -11.55
CA LEU A 134 10.92 -10.20 -11.23
C LEU A 134 10.22 -8.98 -10.61
N GLN A 135 10.85 -8.32 -9.65
CA GLN A 135 10.26 -7.14 -9.00
C GLN A 135 10.15 -5.96 -9.95
N VAL A 136 11.19 -5.71 -10.76
CA VAL A 136 11.16 -4.63 -11.76
C VAL A 136 10.08 -4.90 -12.81
N MET A 137 9.98 -6.14 -13.31
CA MET A 137 8.96 -6.51 -14.30
C MET A 137 7.55 -6.42 -13.72
N ALA A 138 7.33 -6.91 -12.49
CA ALA A 138 6.05 -6.79 -11.81
C ALA A 138 5.63 -5.31 -11.64
N LEU A 139 6.54 -4.45 -11.18
CA LEU A 139 6.28 -3.03 -11.04
C LEU A 139 6.00 -2.36 -12.39
N ALA A 140 6.83 -2.63 -13.40
CA ALA A 140 6.71 -2.02 -14.72
C ALA A 140 5.40 -2.40 -15.43
N THR A 141 5.02 -3.68 -15.41
CA THR A 141 3.77 -4.15 -16.03
C THR A 141 2.53 -3.71 -15.23
N GLY A 142 2.62 -3.62 -13.90
CA GLY A 142 1.56 -3.02 -13.08
C GLY A 142 1.32 -1.55 -13.42
N LEU A 143 2.40 -0.75 -13.54
CA LEU A 143 2.32 0.64 -14.00
C LEU A 143 1.81 0.75 -15.44
N ALA A 144 2.25 -0.13 -16.34
CA ALA A 144 1.79 -0.17 -17.73
C ALA A 144 0.28 -0.48 -17.84
N ALA A 145 -0.23 -1.41 -17.01
CA ALA A 145 -1.66 -1.70 -16.94
C ALA A 145 -2.47 -0.46 -16.56
N VAL A 146 -2.06 0.28 -15.53
CA VAL A 146 -2.73 1.51 -15.12
C VAL A 146 -2.58 2.62 -16.17
N ALA A 147 -1.41 2.73 -16.82
CA ALA A 147 -1.20 3.66 -17.93
C ALA A 147 -2.19 3.36 -19.06
N LEU A 148 -2.35 2.09 -19.44
CA LEU A 148 -3.33 1.65 -20.44
C LEU A 148 -4.76 1.97 -20.00
N ALA A 149 -5.15 1.64 -18.76
CA ALA A 149 -6.47 1.94 -18.20
C ALA A 149 -6.79 3.45 -18.20
N THR A 150 -5.78 4.29 -17.96
CA THR A 150 -5.94 5.76 -17.98
C THR A 150 -5.86 6.35 -19.39
N PHE A 151 -5.26 5.65 -20.34
CA PHE A 151 -5.18 6.08 -21.76
C PHE A 151 -6.49 5.85 -22.52
N ILE A 152 -7.19 4.73 -22.27
CA ILE A 152 -8.46 4.38 -22.95
C ILE A 152 -9.50 5.51 -22.87
N PRO A 153 -9.84 6.10 -21.72
CA PRO A 153 -10.78 7.21 -21.61
C PRO A 153 -10.38 8.44 -22.46
N ARG A 154 -9.07 8.69 -22.59
CA ARG A 154 -8.55 9.80 -23.40
C ARG A 154 -8.78 9.54 -24.89
N LEU A 155 -8.56 8.31 -25.34
CA LEU A 155 -8.79 7.88 -26.71
C LEU A 155 -10.28 7.99 -27.08
N LEU A 156 -11.17 7.60 -26.15
CA LEU A 156 -12.63 7.70 -26.30
C LEU A 156 -13.15 9.15 -26.13
N ARG A 157 -12.28 10.11 -25.83
CA ARG A 157 -12.67 11.51 -25.54
C ARG A 157 -13.71 11.65 -24.43
N ASN A 158 -13.81 10.66 -23.57
CA ASN A 158 -14.74 10.62 -22.44
C ASN A 158 -13.97 10.37 -21.15
N THR A 159 -13.68 11.43 -20.41
CA THR A 159 -12.90 11.41 -19.17
C THR A 159 -13.76 11.28 -17.92
N SER A 160 -14.96 10.70 -18.03
CA SER A 160 -15.81 10.45 -16.87
C SER A 160 -15.18 9.43 -15.93
N THR A 161 -15.47 9.54 -14.64
CA THR A 161 -15.02 8.57 -13.63
C THR A 161 -15.49 7.15 -13.96
N MET A 162 -16.72 7.02 -14.51
CA MET A 162 -17.26 5.71 -14.87
C MET A 162 -16.47 5.07 -16.03
N THR A 163 -16.13 5.84 -17.06
CA THR A 163 -15.30 5.36 -18.19
C THR A 163 -13.93 4.90 -17.70
N LEU A 164 -13.32 5.62 -16.75
CA LEU A 164 -12.03 5.22 -16.19
C LEU A 164 -12.13 3.91 -15.40
N ILE A 165 -13.17 3.74 -14.59
CA ILE A 165 -13.42 2.49 -13.86
C ILE A 165 -13.61 1.32 -14.84
N LEU A 166 -14.48 1.50 -15.85
CA LEU A 166 -14.72 0.46 -16.84
C LEU A 166 -13.47 0.08 -17.63
N SER A 167 -12.64 1.07 -17.98
CA SER A 167 -11.35 0.84 -18.63
C SER A 167 -10.41 0.02 -17.73
N GLY A 168 -10.40 0.29 -16.42
CA GLY A 168 -9.64 -0.49 -15.45
C GLY A 168 -10.09 -1.95 -15.41
N VAL A 169 -11.40 -2.20 -15.36
CA VAL A 169 -11.96 -3.55 -15.37
C VAL A 169 -11.59 -4.31 -16.66
N ILE A 170 -11.65 -3.64 -17.82
CA ILE A 170 -11.26 -4.24 -19.11
C ILE A 170 -9.78 -4.59 -19.11
N VAL A 171 -8.92 -3.68 -18.67
CA VAL A 171 -7.46 -3.92 -18.61
C VAL A 171 -7.13 -5.02 -17.62
N ALA A 172 -7.77 -5.03 -16.43
CA ALA A 172 -7.58 -6.11 -15.47
C ALA A 172 -8.00 -7.47 -16.05
N GLY A 173 -9.12 -7.52 -16.79
CA GLY A 173 -9.56 -8.72 -17.50
C GLY A 173 -8.54 -9.18 -18.54
N LEU A 174 -7.97 -8.25 -19.33
CA LEU A 174 -6.92 -8.57 -20.31
C LEU A 174 -5.66 -9.12 -19.60
N MET A 175 -5.21 -8.49 -18.52
CA MET A 175 -4.06 -8.96 -17.75
C MET A 175 -4.31 -10.36 -17.15
N ASN A 176 -5.50 -10.58 -16.58
CA ASN A 176 -5.85 -11.90 -16.04
C ASN A 176 -5.92 -13.00 -17.13
N SER A 177 -6.42 -12.67 -18.33
CA SER A 177 -6.42 -13.60 -19.46
C SER A 177 -4.99 -13.93 -19.93
N THR A 178 -4.11 -12.91 -19.97
CA THR A 178 -2.68 -13.10 -20.29
C THR A 178 -1.99 -13.97 -19.23
N LEU A 179 -2.28 -13.72 -17.96
CA LEU A 179 -1.78 -14.54 -16.85
C LEU A 179 -2.28 -16.00 -16.95
N GLY A 180 -3.54 -16.20 -17.34
CA GLY A 180 -4.10 -17.53 -17.62
C GLY A 180 -3.33 -18.27 -18.71
N LEU A 181 -2.96 -17.57 -19.79
CA LEU A 181 -2.13 -18.12 -20.84
C LEU A 181 -0.73 -18.50 -20.33
N PHE A 182 -0.10 -17.64 -19.53
CA PHE A 182 1.21 -17.93 -18.95
C PHE A 182 1.18 -19.16 -18.03
N LYS A 183 0.15 -19.30 -17.20
CA LYS A 183 -0.05 -20.50 -16.38
C LYS A 183 -0.30 -21.77 -17.22
N TYR A 184 -0.92 -21.64 -18.37
CA TYR A 184 -1.19 -22.76 -19.27
C TYR A 184 0.10 -23.30 -19.93
N ILE A 185 1.03 -22.43 -20.29
CA ILE A 185 2.30 -22.80 -20.94
C ILE A 185 3.42 -23.10 -19.95
N ALA A 186 3.26 -22.73 -18.67
CA ALA A 186 4.25 -22.94 -17.62
C ALA A 186 4.45 -24.42 -17.30
N ASP A 187 5.67 -24.80 -16.96
CA ASP A 187 5.97 -26.14 -16.46
C ASP A 187 5.21 -26.39 -15.14
N PRO A 188 4.42 -27.49 -15.04
CA PRO A 188 3.55 -27.74 -13.88
C PRO A 188 4.30 -27.96 -12.57
N GLU A 189 5.53 -28.53 -12.63
CA GLU A 189 6.28 -28.91 -11.42
C GLU A 189 7.10 -27.76 -10.85
N THR A 190 7.46 -26.78 -11.68
CA THR A 190 8.37 -25.68 -11.31
C THR A 190 7.72 -24.32 -11.50
N GLU A 191 7.57 -23.86 -12.73
CA GLU A 191 7.16 -22.48 -13.05
C GLU A 191 5.72 -22.14 -12.58
N LEU A 192 4.77 -23.08 -12.79
CA LEU A 192 3.38 -22.89 -12.36
C LEU A 192 3.28 -22.81 -10.83
N ALA A 193 4.07 -23.63 -10.13
CA ALA A 193 4.15 -23.61 -8.68
C ALA A 193 4.70 -22.25 -8.20
N ASP A 194 5.79 -21.77 -8.80
CA ASP A 194 6.40 -20.48 -8.46
C ASP A 194 5.46 -19.30 -8.74
N ILE A 195 4.78 -19.27 -9.89
CA ILE A 195 3.78 -18.25 -10.23
C ILE A 195 2.66 -18.25 -9.19
N THR A 196 2.15 -19.44 -8.86
CA THR A 196 1.03 -19.57 -7.90
C THR A 196 1.46 -19.13 -6.51
N TYR A 197 2.64 -19.56 -6.06
CA TYR A 197 3.19 -19.18 -4.77
C TYR A 197 3.42 -17.67 -4.66
N TRP A 198 3.99 -17.04 -5.70
CA TRP A 198 4.16 -15.60 -5.73
C TRP A 198 2.82 -14.85 -5.67
N MET A 199 1.81 -15.36 -6.37
CA MET A 199 0.47 -14.77 -6.37
C MET A 199 -0.25 -14.88 -5.02
N MET A 200 0.05 -15.90 -4.21
CA MET A 200 -0.52 -16.01 -2.87
C MET A 200 -0.11 -14.88 -1.95
N GLY A 201 1.02 -14.25 -2.24
CA GLY A 201 1.60 -13.18 -1.42
C GLY A 201 2.21 -13.70 -0.12
N SER A 202 3.33 -13.13 0.27
CA SER A 202 4.01 -13.49 1.54
C SER A 202 5.01 -12.41 1.95
N PHE A 203 5.07 -12.13 3.24
CA PHE A 203 6.11 -11.27 3.81
C PHE A 203 7.38 -12.05 4.20
N SER A 204 7.30 -13.38 4.31
CA SER A 204 8.41 -14.23 4.76
C SER A 204 9.63 -14.18 3.85
N LEU A 205 9.44 -13.80 2.59
CA LEU A 205 10.49 -13.74 1.59
C LEU A 205 11.06 -12.33 1.37
N ILE A 206 10.55 -11.31 2.03
CA ILE A 206 11.03 -9.93 1.86
C ILE A 206 12.44 -9.79 2.39
N LYS A 207 13.34 -9.30 1.53
CA LYS A 207 14.73 -8.97 1.89
C LYS A 207 14.88 -7.47 2.12
N GLY A 208 15.83 -7.10 2.98
CA GLY A 208 16.13 -5.70 3.23
C GLY A 208 16.51 -4.90 1.97
N SER A 209 17.23 -5.53 1.02
CA SER A 209 17.57 -4.92 -0.27
C SER A 209 16.35 -4.59 -1.13
N GLU A 210 15.32 -5.43 -1.10
CA GLU A 210 14.07 -5.22 -1.83
C GLU A 210 13.28 -4.05 -1.24
N LEU A 211 13.23 -4.00 0.08
CA LEU A 211 12.59 -2.90 0.79
C LEU A 211 13.30 -1.56 0.50
N LEU A 212 14.64 -1.54 0.52
CA LEU A 212 15.44 -0.37 0.18
C LEU A 212 15.23 0.09 -1.26
N MET A 213 14.96 -0.81 -2.19
CA MET A 213 14.68 -0.48 -3.60
C MET A 213 13.33 0.26 -3.74
N VAL A 214 12.29 -0.18 -3.04
CA VAL A 214 10.94 0.41 -3.17
C VAL A 214 10.70 1.58 -2.21
N ALA A 215 11.40 1.63 -1.08
CA ALA A 215 11.19 2.63 -0.04
C ALA A 215 11.28 4.09 -0.53
N PRO A 216 12.24 4.48 -1.38
CA PRO A 216 12.29 5.85 -1.90
C PRO A 216 11.07 6.22 -2.74
N VAL A 217 10.59 5.29 -3.58
CA VAL A 217 9.41 5.50 -4.43
C VAL A 217 8.15 5.61 -3.56
N MET A 218 8.01 4.71 -2.57
CA MET A 218 6.89 4.74 -1.62
C MET A 218 6.89 6.02 -0.79
N ALA A 219 8.05 6.44 -0.27
CA ALA A 219 8.19 7.66 0.52
C ALA A 219 7.85 8.91 -0.30
N LEU A 220 8.35 9.00 -1.54
CA LEU A 220 8.05 10.12 -2.45
C LEU A 220 6.56 10.18 -2.76
N ALA A 221 5.95 9.06 -3.16
CA ALA A 221 4.53 8.98 -3.49
C ALA A 221 3.65 9.34 -2.27
N ALA A 222 3.95 8.81 -1.10
CA ALA A 222 3.24 9.13 0.14
C ALA A 222 3.37 10.62 0.49
N THR A 223 4.57 11.18 0.40
CA THR A 223 4.81 12.61 0.67
C THR A 223 3.99 13.50 -0.25
N ILE A 224 3.95 13.19 -1.56
CA ILE A 224 3.13 13.93 -2.52
C ILE A 224 1.65 13.83 -2.15
N LEU A 225 1.13 12.63 -1.82
CA LEU A 225 -0.27 12.45 -1.42
C LEU A 225 -0.60 13.23 -0.14
N PHE A 226 0.29 13.23 0.85
CA PHE A 226 0.11 14.04 2.07
C PHE A 226 0.16 15.55 1.77
N ALA A 227 1.00 15.99 0.85
CA ALA A 227 1.06 17.40 0.45
C ALA A 227 -0.23 17.86 -0.25
N ILE A 228 -0.82 17.01 -1.10
CA ILE A 228 -2.05 17.34 -1.85
C ILE A 228 -3.35 16.92 -1.14
N ARG A 229 -3.29 16.35 0.07
CA ARG A 229 -4.46 15.81 0.80
C ARG A 229 -5.64 16.79 0.89
N TRP A 230 -5.36 18.10 1.02
CA TRP A 230 -6.38 19.13 1.02
C TRP A 230 -7.10 19.21 -0.34
N ARG A 231 -6.35 19.12 -1.46
CA ARG A 231 -6.95 19.10 -2.80
C ARG A 231 -7.81 17.87 -3.03
N ILE A 232 -7.39 16.71 -2.49
CA ILE A 232 -8.18 15.47 -2.52
C ILE A 232 -9.49 15.66 -1.73
N ASN A 233 -9.43 16.36 -0.61
CA ASN A 233 -10.62 16.67 0.18
C ASN A 233 -11.60 17.57 -0.58
N LEU A 234 -11.10 18.57 -1.34
CA LEU A 234 -11.94 19.39 -2.20
C LEU A 234 -12.57 18.62 -3.36
N LEU A 235 -11.85 17.63 -3.94
CA LEU A 235 -12.41 16.74 -4.97
C LEU A 235 -13.60 15.93 -4.45
N SER A 236 -13.62 15.59 -3.18
CA SER A 236 -14.74 14.84 -2.57
C SER A 236 -16.04 15.66 -2.49
N LEU A 237 -15.97 17.00 -2.55
CA LEU A 237 -17.14 17.89 -2.58
C LEU A 237 -17.86 17.92 -3.93
N GLY A 238 -17.18 17.52 -5.00
CA GLY A 238 -17.69 17.52 -6.37
C GLY A 238 -16.85 18.37 -7.33
N ASP A 239 -16.99 18.08 -8.63
CA ASP A 239 -16.15 18.68 -9.67
C ASP A 239 -16.39 20.19 -9.82
N GLN A 240 -17.65 20.62 -9.74
CA GLN A 240 -17.98 22.04 -9.88
C GLN A 240 -17.48 22.83 -8.67
N GLN A 241 -17.71 22.34 -7.45
CA GLN A 241 -17.24 22.97 -6.23
C GLN A 241 -15.71 23.02 -6.17
N ALA A 242 -15.02 21.92 -6.52
CA ALA A 242 -13.58 21.90 -6.55
C ALA A 242 -12.98 22.89 -7.57
N LYS A 243 -13.60 23.06 -8.74
CA LYS A 243 -13.20 24.07 -9.73
C LYS A 243 -13.40 25.49 -9.23
N SER A 244 -14.54 25.80 -8.62
CA SER A 244 -14.82 27.14 -8.06
C SER A 244 -13.84 27.53 -6.94
N LEU A 245 -13.28 26.52 -6.24
CA LEU A 245 -12.25 26.70 -5.22
C LEU A 245 -10.82 26.68 -5.79
N GLY A 246 -10.65 26.75 -7.12
CA GLY A 246 -9.35 26.87 -7.80
C GLY A 246 -8.57 25.57 -7.95
N VAL A 247 -9.19 24.40 -7.72
CA VAL A 247 -8.50 23.10 -7.87
C VAL A 247 -8.51 22.64 -9.31
N SER A 248 -7.33 22.37 -9.89
CA SER A 248 -7.20 21.70 -11.18
C SER A 248 -7.56 20.22 -11.04
N LEU A 249 -8.76 19.85 -11.49
CA LEU A 249 -9.27 18.47 -11.40
C LEU A 249 -8.35 17.48 -12.11
N ARG A 250 -7.90 17.82 -13.34
CA ARG A 250 -7.08 16.96 -14.18
C ARG A 250 -5.73 16.66 -13.52
N SER A 251 -5.04 17.71 -13.07
CA SER A 251 -3.74 17.57 -12.44
C SER A 251 -3.84 16.78 -11.12
N THR A 252 -4.80 17.16 -10.25
CA THR A 252 -4.95 16.49 -8.95
C THR A 252 -5.32 15.01 -9.10
N ARG A 253 -6.24 14.67 -10.01
CA ARG A 253 -6.60 13.28 -10.30
C ARG A 253 -5.42 12.48 -10.85
N LEU A 254 -4.69 13.04 -11.83
CA LEU A 254 -3.54 12.37 -12.42
C LEU A 254 -2.45 12.10 -11.37
N THR A 255 -2.06 13.13 -10.60
CA THR A 255 -1.08 12.99 -9.52
C THR A 255 -1.52 11.93 -8.51
N THR A 256 -2.80 11.95 -8.11
CA THR A 256 -3.36 10.95 -7.19
C THR A 256 -3.26 9.54 -7.76
N ILE A 257 -3.68 9.33 -9.01
CA ILE A 257 -3.62 8.02 -9.67
C ILE A 257 -2.17 7.53 -9.76
N VAL A 258 -1.24 8.37 -10.21
CA VAL A 258 0.17 7.99 -10.35
C VAL A 258 0.79 7.62 -9.01
N CYS A 259 0.62 8.45 -7.98
CA CYS A 259 1.19 8.18 -6.65
C CYS A 259 0.56 6.95 -6.00
N SER A 260 -0.76 6.79 -6.07
CA SER A 260 -1.45 5.64 -5.51
C SER A 260 -1.09 4.34 -6.24
N THR A 261 -0.94 4.40 -7.57
CA THR A 261 -0.46 3.26 -8.37
C THR A 261 0.97 2.89 -8.02
N ALA A 262 1.85 3.88 -7.85
CA ALA A 262 3.23 3.63 -7.43
C ALA A 262 3.28 2.95 -6.05
N LEU A 263 2.49 3.43 -5.08
CA LEU A 263 2.38 2.80 -3.75
C LEU A 263 1.90 1.36 -3.84
N THR A 264 0.82 1.11 -4.58
CA THR A 264 0.26 -0.24 -4.73
C THR A 264 1.20 -1.15 -5.51
N GLY A 265 1.79 -0.68 -6.61
CA GLY A 265 2.76 -1.43 -7.40
C GLY A 265 4.00 -1.81 -6.61
N CYS A 266 4.58 -0.88 -5.84
CA CYS A 266 5.69 -1.15 -4.93
C CYS A 266 5.31 -2.15 -3.83
N ALA A 267 4.10 -2.05 -3.27
CA ALA A 267 3.62 -3.01 -2.28
C ALA A 267 3.53 -4.41 -2.88
N VAL A 268 2.83 -4.56 -4.03
CA VAL A 268 2.61 -5.85 -4.68
C VAL A 268 3.91 -6.47 -5.17
N CYS A 269 4.88 -5.71 -5.69
CA CYS A 269 6.11 -6.29 -6.22
C CYS A 269 6.99 -6.93 -5.13
N ILE A 270 6.90 -6.51 -3.85
CA ILE A 270 7.67 -7.09 -2.75
C ILE A 270 6.91 -8.12 -1.92
N SER A 271 5.57 -8.01 -1.86
CA SER A 271 4.73 -8.92 -1.04
C SER A 271 3.91 -9.91 -1.85
N GLY A 272 3.89 -9.81 -3.19
CA GLY A 272 2.87 -10.47 -4.00
C GLY A 272 1.50 -9.79 -3.83
N THR A 273 0.43 -10.46 -4.24
CA THR A 273 -0.90 -9.87 -4.20
C THR A 273 -1.47 -9.87 -2.77
N VAL A 274 -1.83 -8.69 -2.29
CA VAL A 274 -2.50 -8.50 -1.00
C VAL A 274 -3.82 -7.77 -1.26
N GLY A 275 -4.93 -8.50 -1.16
CA GLY A 275 -6.27 -7.96 -1.39
C GLY A 275 -6.89 -7.32 -0.15
N TRP A 276 -7.98 -6.57 -0.34
CA TRP A 276 -8.91 -6.05 0.67
C TRP A 276 -8.36 -4.96 1.59
N VAL A 277 -7.06 -4.86 1.86
CA VAL A 277 -6.46 -3.88 2.78
C VAL A 277 -6.78 -2.45 2.36
N GLY A 278 -6.60 -2.14 1.06
CA GLY A 278 -6.92 -0.83 0.50
C GLY A 278 -8.42 -0.51 0.47
N LEU A 279 -9.29 -1.47 0.74
CA LEU A 279 -10.73 -1.27 0.85
C LEU A 279 -11.16 -1.11 2.32
N VAL A 280 -10.75 -2.04 3.18
CA VAL A 280 -11.22 -2.19 4.56
C VAL A 280 -10.57 -1.16 5.48
N VAL A 281 -9.26 -0.99 5.39
CA VAL A 281 -8.52 -0.11 6.30
C VAL A 281 -8.94 1.36 6.19
N PRO A 282 -9.16 1.95 5.01
CA PRO A 282 -9.71 3.30 4.91
C PRO A 282 -11.11 3.43 5.52
N HIS A 283 -11.91 2.37 5.51
CA HIS A 283 -13.20 2.38 6.20
C HIS A 283 -13.03 2.47 7.72
N ILE A 284 -12.13 1.67 8.29
CA ILE A 284 -11.75 1.76 9.71
C ILE A 284 -11.19 3.16 10.01
N GLY A 285 -10.32 3.68 9.15
CA GLY A 285 -9.77 5.04 9.28
C GLY A 285 -10.84 6.12 9.36
N ARG A 286 -11.91 6.00 8.56
CA ARG A 286 -13.06 6.93 8.62
C ARG A 286 -13.84 6.86 9.93
N LEU A 287 -13.98 5.68 10.51
CA LEU A 287 -14.62 5.53 11.82
C LEU A 287 -13.81 6.22 12.92
N ILE A 288 -12.48 6.22 12.79
CA ILE A 288 -11.57 6.80 13.80
C ILE A 288 -11.37 8.30 13.60
N ALA A 289 -11.09 8.74 12.38
CA ALA A 289 -10.67 10.12 12.05
C ALA A 289 -11.74 10.96 11.37
N GLY A 290 -12.85 10.34 10.97
CA GLY A 290 -13.90 10.99 10.16
C GLY A 290 -13.58 10.99 8.66
N PRO A 291 -14.45 11.60 7.83
CA PRO A 291 -14.36 11.58 6.37
C PRO A 291 -13.36 12.58 5.79
N ASP A 292 -12.81 13.48 6.57
CA ASP A 292 -11.87 14.51 6.12
C ASP A 292 -10.53 13.89 5.72
N ASN A 293 -10.20 13.93 4.44
CA ASN A 293 -8.97 13.35 3.89
C ASN A 293 -7.68 13.93 4.50
N THR A 294 -7.72 15.15 5.04
CA THR A 294 -6.55 15.73 5.71
C THR A 294 -6.17 14.97 6.98
N ARG A 295 -7.14 14.27 7.59
CA ARG A 295 -7.01 13.44 8.78
C ARG A 295 -7.01 11.96 8.44
N LEU A 296 -7.88 11.58 7.51
CA LEU A 296 -8.08 10.19 7.09
C LEU A 296 -6.80 9.58 6.52
N LEU A 297 -6.09 10.30 5.63
CA LEU A 297 -4.91 9.74 4.96
C LEU A 297 -3.80 9.33 5.94
N PRO A 298 -3.33 10.20 6.87
CA PRO A 298 -2.31 9.78 7.82
C PRO A 298 -2.78 8.69 8.78
N VAL A 299 -4.04 8.75 9.25
CA VAL A 299 -4.60 7.70 10.11
C VAL A 299 -4.70 6.37 9.37
N SER A 300 -5.20 6.37 8.13
CA SER A 300 -5.28 5.15 7.31
C SER A 300 -3.92 4.52 7.06
N ALA A 301 -2.89 5.32 6.79
CA ALA A 301 -1.54 4.80 6.59
C ALA A 301 -1.03 4.06 7.84
N VAL A 302 -1.17 4.66 9.02
CA VAL A 302 -0.70 4.04 10.27
C VAL A 302 -1.54 2.82 10.64
N VAL A 303 -2.86 2.92 10.53
CA VAL A 303 -3.79 1.78 10.79
C VAL A 303 -3.52 0.65 9.80
N GLY A 304 -3.18 0.95 8.54
CA GLY A 304 -2.78 -0.05 7.54
C GLY A 304 -1.53 -0.80 7.92
N GLY A 305 -0.51 -0.10 8.39
CA GLY A 305 0.71 -0.71 8.93
C GLY A 305 0.43 -1.62 10.13
N ILE A 306 -0.39 -1.17 11.09
CA ILE A 306 -0.82 -1.96 12.25
C ILE A 306 -1.58 -3.20 11.78
N PHE A 307 -2.57 -3.03 10.91
CA PHE A 307 -3.43 -4.10 10.42
C PHE A 307 -2.61 -5.22 9.75
N MET A 308 -1.72 -4.86 8.84
CA MET A 308 -0.88 -5.85 8.15
C MET A 308 0.10 -6.53 9.10
N LEU A 309 0.66 -5.80 10.04
CA LEU A 309 1.57 -6.37 11.02
C LEU A 309 0.88 -7.38 11.93
N VAL A 310 -0.36 -7.10 12.36
CA VAL A 310 -1.17 -8.04 13.18
C VAL A 310 -1.52 -9.30 12.40
N ILE A 311 -1.80 -9.20 11.11
CA ILE A 311 -2.12 -10.37 10.27
C ILE A 311 -0.87 -11.22 10.01
N ASP A 312 0.31 -10.59 9.88
CA ASP A 312 1.56 -11.29 9.58
C ASP A 312 2.18 -11.98 10.81
N THR A 313 1.85 -11.53 12.03
CA THR A 313 2.43 -12.04 13.28
C THR A 313 1.67 -13.26 13.80
#